data_021616dab51439b3faccce5017e32cf5
#
_entry.id   021616dab51439b3faccce5017e32cf5
#
_cell.length_a   1.000
_cell.length_b   1.000
_cell.length_c   1.000
_cell.angle_alpha   90.00
_cell.angle_beta   90.00
_cell.angle_gamma   90.00
#
_symmetry.space_group_name_H-M   'P 1'
#
loop_
_entity.id
_entity.type
_entity.pdbx_description
1 polymer ?
#
loop_
_entity_poly.entity_id
_entity_poly.type
_entity_poly.pdbx_seq_one_letter_code
_entity_poly.pdbx_strand_id
1 'polypeptide(L)'
;MFRKLYKNVTAPNLLMPPKKFQPKILPQIEAALRYSPSSVNIQPWHFVITDNEAGKAQVAKSAENFPYNLPKIINASHVIVFAARVHADDDYLAGVLEQEDKDGRFATAENKQMGDNARRTFLGIHRNQMQDETQWLSRQVHINLGFTLFAAAALGVDAVPLEGVDMAVLEQESGLAEKGYRAVAVVALGYRAEDDFNAKLPKSRLENEVIFTQV
;
A
#
# COMPACT_ATOMS: atom_id res chain seq x y z
N MET A 1 9.15 6.99 22.56
CA MET A 1 7.93 6.60 21.84
C MET A 1 8.29 5.80 20.57
N PHE A 2 9.05 6.33 19.63
CA PHE A 2 9.38 5.69 18.33
C PHE A 2 10.08 4.31 18.44
N ARG A 3 11.10 4.13 19.33
CA ARG A 3 11.77 2.82 19.50
C ARG A 3 10.84 1.65 19.83
N LYS A 4 9.68 1.92 20.43
CA LYS A 4 8.66 0.90 20.71
C LYS A 4 7.81 0.60 19.48
N LEU A 5 7.58 1.60 18.63
CA LEU A 5 6.73 1.50 17.46
C LEU A 5 7.34 0.60 16.38
N TYR A 6 8.61 0.79 15.99
CA TYR A 6 9.17 -0.09 14.96
C TYR A 6 9.43 -1.52 15.42
N LYS A 7 9.53 -1.75 16.72
CA LYS A 7 9.56 -3.12 17.26
C LYS A 7 8.21 -3.81 17.11
N ASN A 8 7.12 -3.04 17.03
CA ASN A 8 5.76 -3.55 16.86
C ASN A 8 5.35 -3.72 15.39
N VAL A 9 6.07 -3.12 14.43
CA VAL A 9 5.89 -3.43 13.00
C VAL A 9 6.44 -4.82 12.75
N THR A 10 5.65 -5.84 13.06
CA THR A 10 5.96 -7.25 12.80
C THR A 10 4.81 -7.84 11.99
N ALA A 11 5.15 -8.68 11.02
CA ALA A 11 4.15 -9.46 10.30
C ALA A 11 3.96 -10.78 11.05
N PRO A 12 2.83 -10.98 11.74
CA PRO A 12 2.53 -12.27 12.36
C PRO A 12 2.32 -13.33 11.28
N ASN A 13 2.63 -14.58 11.60
CA ASN A 13 2.30 -15.70 10.73
C ASN A 13 0.87 -16.18 10.91
N LEU A 14 0.30 -15.95 12.10
CA LEU A 14 -1.06 -16.32 12.44
C LEU A 14 -1.84 -15.10 12.92
N LEU A 15 -2.98 -14.86 12.28
CA LEU A 15 -4.00 -13.94 12.77
C LEU A 15 -5.08 -14.70 13.50
N MET A 16 -5.64 -14.09 14.54
CA MET A 16 -6.86 -14.60 15.20
C MET A 16 -7.99 -14.66 14.16
N PRO A 17 -8.99 -15.53 14.38
CA PRO A 17 -10.23 -15.49 13.61
C PRO A 17 -10.77 -14.06 13.50
N PRO A 18 -11.50 -13.72 12.42
CA PRO A 18 -11.85 -12.35 12.12
C PRO A 18 -12.52 -11.64 13.30
N LYS A 19 -11.80 -10.69 13.88
CA LYS A 19 -12.31 -9.78 14.90
C LYS A 19 -12.47 -8.41 14.27
N LYS A 20 -13.70 -7.89 14.26
CA LYS A 20 -13.98 -6.55 13.72
C LYS A 20 -13.15 -5.49 14.44
N PHE A 21 -12.64 -4.54 13.69
CA PHE A 21 -12.01 -3.37 14.25
C PHE A 21 -12.99 -2.50 15.04
N GLN A 22 -12.46 -1.74 15.99
CA GLN A 22 -13.23 -0.64 16.55
C GLN A 22 -13.56 0.36 15.42
N PRO A 23 -14.74 1.00 15.42
CA PRO A 23 -15.19 1.85 14.30
C PRO A 23 -14.22 2.95 13.88
N LYS A 24 -13.37 3.41 14.78
CA LYS A 24 -12.37 4.46 14.52
C LYS A 24 -11.08 3.98 13.82
N ILE A 25 -10.84 2.67 13.72
CA ILE A 25 -9.57 2.13 13.20
C ILE A 25 -9.50 2.24 11.68
N LEU A 26 -10.51 1.71 10.98
CA LEU A 26 -10.51 1.70 9.51
C LEU A 26 -10.39 3.12 8.92
N PRO A 27 -11.15 4.14 9.37
CA PRO A 27 -11.00 5.50 8.86
C PRO A 27 -9.58 6.08 9.03
N GLN A 28 -8.84 5.69 10.08
CA GLN A 28 -7.45 6.11 10.27
C GLN A 28 -6.48 5.38 9.33
N ILE A 29 -6.74 4.10 9.04
CA ILE A 29 -5.99 3.36 8.00
C ILE A 29 -6.26 3.99 6.62
N GLU A 30 -7.51 4.27 6.29
CA GLU A 30 -7.87 4.95 5.03
C GLU A 30 -7.23 6.34 4.91
N ALA A 31 -7.14 7.08 6.00
CA ALA A 31 -6.40 8.34 6.03
C ALA A 31 -4.90 8.13 5.77
N ALA A 32 -4.28 7.10 6.35
CA ALA A 32 -2.88 6.77 6.08
C ALA A 32 -2.66 6.40 4.60
N LEU A 33 -3.55 5.60 4.01
CA LEU A 33 -3.54 5.27 2.59
C LEU A 33 -3.63 6.53 1.72
N ARG A 34 -4.58 7.41 2.03
CA ARG A 34 -4.86 8.62 1.25
C ARG A 34 -3.74 9.66 1.35
N TYR A 35 -3.17 9.88 2.55
CA TYR A 35 -2.19 10.95 2.80
C TYR A 35 -0.73 10.52 2.70
N SER A 36 -0.46 9.33 2.19
CA SER A 36 0.90 8.91 1.91
C SER A 36 1.57 9.83 0.89
N PRO A 37 2.86 10.18 1.05
CA PRO A 37 3.58 10.95 0.04
C PRO A 37 3.88 10.12 -1.21
N SER A 38 4.04 10.82 -2.34
CA SER A 38 4.54 10.24 -3.59
C SER A 38 5.37 11.27 -4.36
N SER A 39 6.24 10.81 -5.25
CA SER A 39 7.03 11.67 -6.12
C SER A 39 6.11 12.61 -6.91
N VAL A 40 6.43 13.89 -6.94
CA VAL A 40 5.66 14.96 -7.61
C VAL A 40 4.15 14.90 -7.32
N ASN A 41 3.77 14.35 -6.17
CA ASN A 41 2.39 14.13 -5.76
C ASN A 41 1.56 13.37 -6.82
N ILE A 42 2.18 12.38 -7.49
CA ILE A 42 1.53 11.63 -8.58
C ILE A 42 0.40 10.72 -8.10
N GLN A 43 0.41 10.24 -6.85
CA GLN A 43 -0.65 9.46 -6.18
C GLN A 43 -1.21 8.28 -7.00
N PRO A 44 -0.40 7.39 -7.60
CA PRO A 44 -0.85 6.45 -8.63
C PRO A 44 -1.54 5.20 -8.07
N TRP A 45 -2.06 5.27 -6.87
CA TRP A 45 -2.62 4.13 -6.15
C TRP A 45 -4.13 3.99 -6.32
N HIS A 46 -4.56 2.75 -6.20
CA HIS A 46 -5.94 2.36 -5.98
C HIS A 46 -5.97 1.25 -4.94
N PHE A 47 -6.99 1.24 -4.09
CA PHE A 47 -7.11 0.26 -3.03
C PHE A 47 -8.45 -0.45 -3.12
N VAL A 48 -8.41 -1.79 -3.03
CA VAL A 48 -9.62 -2.60 -2.85
C VAL A 48 -9.61 -3.09 -1.41
N ILE A 49 -10.63 -2.72 -0.65
CA ILE A 49 -10.73 -3.05 0.78
C ILE A 49 -11.92 -3.98 1.00
N THR A 50 -11.71 -5.05 1.75
CA THR A 50 -12.79 -5.98 2.13
C THR A 50 -12.65 -6.43 3.59
N ASP A 51 -13.80 -6.57 4.27
CA ASP A 51 -13.93 -7.09 5.64
C ASP A 51 -14.92 -8.27 5.73
N ASN A 52 -15.55 -8.62 4.61
CA ASN A 52 -16.55 -9.69 4.56
C ASN A 52 -15.99 -10.98 3.95
N GLU A 53 -16.65 -12.10 4.21
CA GLU A 53 -16.20 -13.43 3.79
C GLU A 53 -16.12 -13.55 2.26
N ALA A 54 -17.09 -13.00 1.54
CA ALA A 54 -17.13 -13.11 0.08
C ALA A 54 -15.94 -12.38 -0.57
N GLY A 55 -15.66 -11.14 -0.15
CA GLY A 55 -14.53 -10.38 -0.67
C GLY A 55 -13.18 -10.99 -0.27
N LYS A 56 -13.05 -11.51 0.95
CA LYS A 56 -11.84 -12.23 1.36
C LYS A 56 -11.64 -13.53 0.57
N ALA A 57 -12.72 -14.29 0.31
CA ALA A 57 -12.66 -15.48 -0.52
C ALA A 57 -12.24 -15.14 -1.97
N GLN A 58 -12.70 -14.01 -2.50
CA GLN A 58 -12.29 -13.50 -3.81
C GLN A 58 -10.77 -13.22 -3.85
N VAL A 59 -10.23 -12.48 -2.88
CA VAL A 59 -8.78 -12.23 -2.77
C VAL A 59 -8.01 -13.53 -2.54
N ALA A 60 -8.56 -14.46 -1.76
CA ALA A 60 -7.92 -15.72 -1.40
C ALA A 60 -7.64 -16.64 -2.60
N LYS A 61 -8.40 -16.52 -3.70
CA LYS A 61 -8.10 -17.25 -4.95
C LYS A 61 -6.69 -16.98 -5.46
N SER A 62 -6.17 -15.77 -5.27
CA SER A 62 -4.79 -15.44 -5.64
C SER A 62 -3.73 -16.14 -4.79
N ALA A 63 -4.12 -16.72 -3.66
CA ALA A 63 -3.23 -17.42 -2.75
C ALA A 63 -3.32 -18.97 -2.85
N GLU A 64 -4.06 -19.53 -3.79
CA GLU A 64 -4.24 -20.99 -3.93
C GLU A 64 -2.90 -21.71 -4.09
N ASN A 65 -1.97 -21.14 -4.86
CA ASN A 65 -0.61 -21.66 -5.03
C ASN A 65 0.37 -21.25 -3.89
N PHE A 66 -0.12 -20.52 -2.91
CA PHE A 66 0.65 -20.00 -1.78
C PHE A 66 -0.01 -20.35 -0.43
N PRO A 67 -0.08 -21.66 -0.07
CA PRO A 67 -0.92 -22.14 1.04
C PRO A 67 -0.60 -21.50 2.39
N TYR A 68 0.63 -20.99 2.59
CA TYR A 68 1.02 -20.29 3.81
C TYR A 68 0.38 -18.89 3.94
N ASN A 69 -0.10 -18.30 2.84
CA ASN A 69 -0.69 -16.96 2.83
C ASN A 69 -2.22 -17.00 2.88
N LEU A 70 -2.83 -18.10 2.45
CA LEU A 70 -4.28 -18.27 2.46
C LEU A 70 -4.92 -18.04 3.85
N PRO A 71 -4.44 -18.64 4.95
CA PRO A 71 -5.01 -18.38 6.27
C PRO A 71 -4.89 -16.93 6.73
N LYS A 72 -3.84 -16.22 6.31
CA LYS A 72 -3.62 -14.81 6.65
C LYS A 72 -4.69 -13.91 6.02
N ILE A 73 -5.12 -14.22 4.79
CA ILE A 73 -6.20 -13.51 4.09
C ILE A 73 -7.55 -13.82 4.75
N ILE A 74 -7.85 -15.11 4.95
CA ILE A 74 -9.16 -15.54 5.48
C ILE A 74 -9.37 -15.08 6.92
N ASN A 75 -8.35 -15.15 7.77
CA ASN A 75 -8.42 -14.79 9.18
C ASN A 75 -8.25 -13.29 9.43
N ALA A 76 -7.95 -12.50 8.40
CA ALA A 76 -7.85 -11.05 8.55
C ALA A 76 -9.19 -10.42 8.97
N SER A 77 -9.13 -9.35 9.77
CA SER A 77 -10.26 -8.46 9.98
C SER A 77 -10.63 -7.74 8.69
N HIS A 78 -9.60 -7.17 8.05
CA HIS A 78 -9.70 -6.48 6.77
C HIS A 78 -8.54 -6.92 5.86
N VAL A 79 -8.80 -6.96 4.57
CA VAL A 79 -7.78 -7.18 3.55
C VAL A 79 -7.78 -5.99 2.61
N ILE A 80 -6.59 -5.49 2.30
CA ILE A 80 -6.38 -4.37 1.38
C ILE A 80 -5.52 -4.87 0.22
N VAL A 81 -6.03 -4.78 -0.99
CA VAL A 81 -5.27 -4.94 -2.22
C VAL A 81 -4.69 -3.58 -2.60
N PHE A 82 -3.39 -3.50 -2.69
CA PHE A 82 -2.66 -2.33 -3.18
C PHE A 82 -2.48 -2.46 -4.68
N ALA A 83 -2.89 -1.46 -5.41
CA ALA A 83 -2.76 -1.41 -6.87
C ALA A 83 -2.14 -0.10 -7.32
N ALA A 84 -1.35 -0.17 -8.39
CA ALA A 84 -0.73 0.96 -9.07
C ALA A 84 -1.32 1.16 -10.46
N ARG A 85 -1.45 2.41 -10.90
CA ARG A 85 -1.71 2.71 -12.30
C ARG A 85 -0.61 2.13 -13.19
N VAL A 86 -1.01 1.58 -14.32
CA VAL A 86 -0.08 1.14 -15.36
C VAL A 86 0.50 2.33 -16.11
N HIS A 87 -0.33 3.36 -16.31
CA HIS A 87 -0.03 4.55 -17.07
C HIS A 87 -0.72 5.77 -16.45
N ALA A 88 -0.04 6.90 -16.35
CA ALA A 88 -0.62 8.17 -15.91
C ALA A 88 -0.90 9.06 -17.14
N ASP A 89 -2.11 8.95 -17.67
CA ASP A 89 -2.56 9.71 -18.84
C ASP A 89 -2.81 11.20 -18.51
N ASP A 90 -3.09 11.99 -19.53
CA ASP A 90 -3.31 13.44 -19.39
C ASP A 90 -4.56 13.76 -18.57
N ASP A 91 -5.62 12.96 -18.68
CA ASP A 91 -6.86 13.16 -17.91
C ASP A 91 -6.60 12.92 -16.42
N TYR A 92 -5.79 11.91 -16.10
CA TYR A 92 -5.37 11.66 -14.72
C TYR A 92 -4.53 12.81 -14.16
N LEU A 93 -3.54 13.30 -14.91
CA LEU A 93 -2.70 14.41 -14.49
C LEU A 93 -3.52 15.69 -14.28
N ALA A 94 -4.48 15.96 -15.17
CA ALA A 94 -5.40 17.09 -15.04
C ALA A 94 -6.25 16.96 -13.77
N GLY A 95 -6.77 15.75 -13.47
CA GLY A 95 -7.53 15.49 -12.25
C GLY A 95 -6.72 15.70 -10.97
N VAL A 96 -5.46 15.30 -10.95
CA VAL A 96 -4.55 15.56 -9.80
C VAL A 96 -4.33 17.07 -9.63
N LEU A 97 -4.07 17.80 -10.72
CA LEU A 97 -3.85 19.23 -10.70
C LEU A 97 -5.09 20.01 -10.22
N GLU A 98 -6.27 19.60 -10.69
CA GLU A 98 -7.54 20.19 -10.28
C GLU A 98 -7.81 19.97 -8.79
N GLN A 99 -7.54 18.76 -8.28
CA GLN A 99 -7.68 18.48 -6.86
C GLN A 99 -6.71 19.32 -6.01
N GLU A 100 -5.46 19.48 -6.45
CA GLU A 100 -4.48 20.32 -5.76
C GLU A 100 -4.90 21.79 -5.73
N ASP A 101 -5.48 22.29 -6.81
CA ASP A 101 -6.02 23.66 -6.89
C ASP A 101 -7.20 23.85 -5.95
N LYS A 102 -8.13 22.91 -5.96
CA LYS A 102 -9.29 22.89 -5.06
C LYS A 102 -8.87 22.85 -3.58
N ASP A 103 -7.80 22.14 -3.26
CA ASP A 103 -7.24 22.06 -1.91
C ASP A 103 -6.41 23.31 -1.52
N GLY A 104 -6.30 24.31 -2.43
CA GLY A 104 -5.63 25.59 -2.17
C GLY A 104 -4.09 25.51 -2.18
N ARG A 105 -3.50 24.52 -2.88
CA ARG A 105 -2.04 24.35 -2.93
C ARG A 105 -1.31 25.44 -3.70
N PHE A 106 -1.99 26.17 -4.56
CA PHE A 106 -1.37 27.15 -5.45
C PHE A 106 -1.77 28.58 -5.05
N ALA A 107 -0.76 29.41 -4.77
CA ALA A 107 -1.02 30.81 -4.45
C ALA A 107 -1.35 31.64 -5.71
N THR A 108 -0.83 31.23 -6.88
CA THR A 108 -1.05 31.91 -8.16
C THR A 108 -1.21 30.90 -9.31
N ALA A 109 -1.71 31.37 -10.45
CA ALA A 109 -1.81 30.56 -11.67
C ALA A 109 -0.44 30.09 -12.17
N GLU A 110 0.61 30.91 -12.00
CA GLU A 110 1.99 30.54 -12.35
C GLU A 110 2.49 29.36 -11.48
N ASN A 111 2.20 29.38 -10.17
CA ASN A 111 2.54 28.28 -9.29
C ASN A 111 1.83 26.96 -9.68
N LYS A 112 0.56 27.06 -10.10
CA LYS A 112 -0.20 25.91 -10.62
C LYS A 112 0.46 25.34 -11.88
N GLN A 113 0.80 26.20 -12.84
CA GLN A 113 1.48 25.79 -14.08
C GLN A 113 2.86 25.17 -13.82
N MET A 114 3.64 25.75 -12.88
CA MET A 114 4.92 25.18 -12.46
C MET A 114 4.77 23.78 -11.88
N GLY A 115 3.76 23.55 -11.03
CA GLY A 115 3.48 22.26 -10.43
C GLY A 115 3.14 21.20 -11.50
N ASP A 116 2.28 21.55 -12.46
CA ASP A 116 1.92 20.66 -13.57
C ASP A 116 3.12 20.34 -14.47
N ASN A 117 3.90 21.35 -14.85
CA ASN A 117 5.10 21.17 -15.66
C ASN A 117 6.13 20.25 -14.97
N ALA A 118 6.36 20.43 -13.66
CA ALA A 118 7.26 19.57 -12.90
C ALA A 118 6.79 18.11 -12.91
N ARG A 119 5.51 17.87 -12.66
CA ARG A 119 4.93 16.51 -12.68
C ARG A 119 5.08 15.85 -14.05
N ARG A 120 4.72 16.58 -15.12
CA ARG A 120 4.85 16.09 -16.50
C ARG A 120 6.30 15.83 -16.89
N THR A 121 7.23 16.67 -16.45
CA THR A 121 8.67 16.50 -16.70
C THR A 121 9.18 15.21 -16.06
N PHE A 122 8.91 14.98 -14.78
CA PHE A 122 9.34 13.75 -14.08
C PHE A 122 8.69 12.50 -14.68
N LEU A 123 7.39 12.55 -14.98
CA LEU A 123 6.72 11.45 -15.67
C LEU A 123 7.35 11.20 -17.05
N GLY A 124 7.66 12.26 -17.80
CA GLY A 124 8.30 12.18 -19.13
C GLY A 124 9.68 11.52 -19.07
N ILE A 125 10.46 11.75 -18.01
CA ILE A 125 11.75 11.07 -17.80
C ILE A 125 11.51 9.55 -17.68
N HIS A 126 10.57 9.12 -16.84
CA HIS A 126 10.27 7.70 -16.64
C HIS A 126 9.61 7.04 -17.86
N ARG A 127 8.76 7.78 -18.56
CA ARG A 127 8.06 7.29 -19.75
C ARG A 127 8.96 7.19 -20.97
N ASN A 128 9.71 8.24 -21.27
CA ASN A 128 10.39 8.40 -22.57
C ASN A 128 11.88 8.09 -22.51
N GLN A 129 12.57 8.37 -21.38
CA GLN A 129 14.02 8.19 -21.27
C GLN A 129 14.35 6.87 -20.57
N MET A 130 13.80 6.63 -19.39
CA MET A 130 14.06 5.43 -18.59
C MET A 130 13.19 4.24 -19.00
N GLN A 131 12.06 4.49 -19.64
CA GLN A 131 11.07 3.47 -20.07
C GLN A 131 10.61 2.57 -18.91
N ASP A 132 10.50 3.14 -17.72
CA ASP A 132 10.15 2.44 -16.48
C ASP A 132 8.92 3.03 -15.78
N GLU A 133 8.02 3.72 -16.51
CA GLU A 133 6.85 4.41 -15.96
C GLU A 133 6.04 3.51 -15.01
N THR A 134 5.65 2.32 -15.47
CA THR A 134 4.84 1.38 -14.66
C THR A 134 5.57 0.98 -13.36
N GLN A 135 6.86 0.71 -13.44
CA GLN A 135 7.68 0.38 -12.27
C GLN A 135 7.84 1.57 -11.33
N TRP A 136 8.03 2.78 -11.88
CA TRP A 136 8.12 3.99 -11.08
C TRP A 136 6.81 4.29 -10.34
N LEU A 137 5.66 4.15 -11.01
CA LEU A 137 4.34 4.29 -10.38
C LEU A 137 4.16 3.24 -9.27
N SER A 138 4.54 1.99 -9.50
CA SER A 138 4.49 0.91 -8.49
C SER A 138 5.38 1.21 -7.27
N ARG A 139 6.56 1.80 -7.45
CA ARG A 139 7.42 2.22 -6.32
C ARG A 139 6.74 3.23 -5.38
N GLN A 140 5.88 4.11 -5.92
CA GLN A 140 5.10 5.05 -5.10
C GLN A 140 4.10 4.29 -4.22
N VAL A 141 3.52 3.20 -4.73
CA VAL A 141 2.60 2.34 -3.95
C VAL A 141 3.36 1.60 -2.84
N HIS A 142 4.63 1.22 -3.05
CA HIS A 142 5.46 0.62 -1.99
C HIS A 142 5.80 1.63 -0.87
N ILE A 143 5.97 2.92 -1.20
CA ILE A 143 6.09 3.98 -0.16
C ILE A 143 4.82 4.01 0.68
N ASN A 144 3.66 4.00 0.02
CA ASN A 144 2.35 3.96 0.68
C ASN A 144 2.18 2.70 1.54
N LEU A 145 2.58 1.54 1.03
CA LEU A 145 2.57 0.27 1.78
C LEU A 145 3.36 0.39 3.09
N GLY A 146 4.60 0.88 3.02
CA GLY A 146 5.44 1.09 4.22
C GLY A 146 4.80 2.06 5.22
N PHE A 147 4.21 3.16 4.72
CA PHE A 147 3.50 4.14 5.53
C PHE A 147 2.28 3.52 6.23
N THR A 148 1.52 2.71 5.52
CA THR A 148 0.33 2.00 6.05
C THR A 148 0.71 0.97 7.12
N LEU A 149 1.78 0.20 6.93
CA LEU A 149 2.27 -0.76 7.93
C LEU A 149 2.66 -0.05 9.24
N PHE A 150 3.29 1.12 9.13
CA PHE A 150 3.65 1.91 10.28
C PHE A 150 2.41 2.49 10.99
N ALA A 151 1.43 2.99 10.22
CA ALA A 151 0.16 3.49 10.75
C ALA A 151 -0.63 2.39 11.48
N ALA A 152 -0.72 1.19 10.90
CA ALA A 152 -1.36 0.04 11.53
C ALA A 152 -0.72 -0.28 12.90
N ALA A 153 0.61 -0.34 12.96
CA ALA A 153 1.33 -0.57 14.21
C ALA A 153 1.08 0.53 15.24
N ALA A 154 0.97 1.79 14.82
CA ALA A 154 0.65 2.92 15.71
C ALA A 154 -0.77 2.82 16.30
N LEU A 155 -1.69 2.20 15.56
CA LEU A 155 -3.06 1.95 15.96
C LEU A 155 -3.24 0.64 16.77
N GLY A 156 -2.16 -0.12 16.98
CA GLY A 156 -2.21 -1.41 17.67
C GLY A 156 -2.84 -2.52 16.83
N VAL A 157 -2.78 -2.39 15.52
CA VAL A 157 -3.24 -3.37 14.53
C VAL A 157 -2.03 -4.09 13.95
N ASP A 158 -2.11 -5.41 13.86
CA ASP A 158 -1.14 -6.20 13.14
C ASP A 158 -1.41 -6.15 11.63
N ALA A 159 -0.33 -6.04 10.85
CA ALA A 159 -0.40 -5.95 9.40
C ALA A 159 0.58 -6.96 8.77
N VAL A 160 0.07 -7.77 7.86
CA VAL A 160 0.86 -8.77 7.14
C VAL A 160 0.90 -8.40 5.66
N PRO A 161 2.00 -7.83 5.16
CA PRO A 161 2.18 -7.61 3.73
C PRO A 161 2.45 -8.94 3.03
N LEU A 162 1.79 -9.17 1.91
CA LEU A 162 1.84 -10.39 1.12
C LEU A 162 2.14 -10.04 -0.35
N GLU A 163 3.28 -10.52 -0.84
CA GLU A 163 3.63 -10.55 -2.27
C GLU A 163 3.56 -11.98 -2.84
N GLY A 164 3.53 -13.00 -1.96
CA GLY A 164 3.31 -14.39 -2.34
C GLY A 164 1.83 -14.65 -2.65
N VAL A 165 1.34 -14.04 -3.72
CA VAL A 165 0.00 -14.19 -4.30
C VAL A 165 0.13 -14.12 -5.83
N ASP A 166 -0.79 -14.74 -6.54
CA ASP A 166 -0.88 -14.61 -8.00
C ASP A 166 -1.49 -13.24 -8.35
N MET A 167 -0.65 -12.33 -8.83
CA MET A 167 -1.06 -10.97 -9.15
C MET A 167 -2.06 -10.91 -10.32
N ALA A 168 -1.95 -11.82 -11.30
CA ALA A 168 -2.86 -11.85 -12.44
C ALA A 168 -4.27 -12.29 -12.01
N VAL A 169 -4.35 -13.32 -11.17
CA VAL A 169 -5.62 -13.74 -10.56
C VAL A 169 -6.22 -12.60 -9.73
N LEU A 170 -5.40 -11.92 -8.94
CA LEU A 170 -5.84 -10.81 -8.10
C LEU A 170 -6.38 -9.63 -8.93
N GLU A 171 -5.71 -9.29 -10.03
CA GLU A 171 -6.15 -8.26 -10.97
C GLU A 171 -7.50 -8.60 -11.62
N GLN A 172 -7.65 -9.84 -12.06
CA GLN A 172 -8.90 -10.33 -12.66
C GLN A 172 -10.05 -10.32 -11.65
N GLU A 173 -9.85 -10.93 -10.49
CA GLU A 173 -10.88 -11.05 -9.44
C GLU A 173 -11.30 -9.68 -8.89
N SER A 174 -10.41 -8.72 -8.88
CA SER A 174 -10.68 -7.36 -8.38
C SER A 174 -11.09 -6.36 -9.48
N GLY A 175 -11.12 -6.77 -10.73
CA GLY A 175 -11.45 -5.90 -11.88
C GLY A 175 -10.46 -4.73 -12.03
N LEU A 176 -9.20 -4.93 -11.68
CA LEU A 176 -8.17 -3.88 -11.69
C LEU A 176 -7.64 -3.62 -13.09
N ALA A 177 -7.39 -4.68 -13.86
CA ALA A 177 -6.84 -4.57 -15.21
C ALA A 177 -7.72 -3.72 -16.15
N GLU A 178 -9.05 -3.91 -16.10
CA GLU A 178 -10.03 -3.16 -16.88
C GLU A 178 -10.03 -1.65 -16.54
N LYS A 179 -9.60 -1.30 -15.33
CA LYS A 179 -9.49 0.08 -14.84
C LYS A 179 -8.10 0.68 -15.04
N GLY A 180 -7.18 -0.03 -15.70
CA GLY A 180 -5.81 0.43 -15.94
C GLY A 180 -4.90 0.36 -14.72
N TYR A 181 -5.17 -0.57 -13.77
CA TYR A 181 -4.34 -0.81 -12.60
C TYR A 181 -3.72 -2.20 -12.61
N ARG A 182 -2.58 -2.35 -11.93
CA ARG A 182 -1.91 -3.60 -11.61
C ARG A 182 -1.89 -3.81 -10.11
N ALA A 183 -2.07 -5.03 -9.67
CA ALA A 183 -1.85 -5.40 -8.28
C ALA A 183 -0.35 -5.28 -7.93
N VAL A 184 -0.07 -4.84 -6.71
CA VAL A 184 1.30 -4.64 -6.19
C VAL A 184 1.54 -5.52 -4.97
N ALA A 185 0.61 -5.53 -4.04
CA ALA A 185 0.69 -6.30 -2.81
C ALA A 185 -0.71 -6.47 -2.19
N VAL A 186 -0.82 -7.42 -1.27
CA VAL A 186 -1.97 -7.55 -0.38
C VAL A 186 -1.51 -7.25 1.04
N VAL A 187 -2.32 -6.55 1.83
CA VAL A 187 -2.12 -6.40 3.27
C VAL A 187 -3.30 -7.02 4.01
N ALA A 188 -3.02 -8.03 4.81
CA ALA A 188 -3.96 -8.59 5.75
C ALA A 188 -3.84 -7.86 7.10
N LEU A 189 -4.91 -7.23 7.55
CA LEU A 189 -4.98 -6.48 8.80
C LEU A 189 -5.78 -7.26 9.84
N GLY A 190 -5.27 -7.33 11.06
CA GLY A 190 -5.97 -8.06 12.12
C GLY A 190 -5.25 -7.95 13.46
N TYR A 191 -5.40 -8.98 14.26
CA TYR A 191 -4.69 -9.14 15.53
C TYR A 191 -4.01 -10.50 15.52
N ARG A 192 -2.74 -10.56 15.97
CA ARG A 192 -1.99 -11.80 16.04
C ARG A 192 -2.64 -12.82 16.97
N ALA A 193 -2.54 -14.09 16.61
CA ALA A 193 -2.98 -15.18 17.47
C ALA A 193 -2.02 -15.33 18.68
N GLU A 194 -2.53 -15.84 19.79
CA GLU A 194 -1.74 -16.05 21.01
C GLU A 194 -0.65 -17.12 20.81
N ASP A 195 -0.92 -18.07 19.93
CA ASP A 195 -0.01 -19.15 19.53
C ASP A 195 0.88 -18.80 18.32
N ASP A 196 0.85 -17.56 17.84
CA ASP A 196 1.77 -17.11 16.78
C ASP A 196 3.21 -17.28 17.24
N PHE A 197 3.90 -18.28 16.67
CA PHE A 197 5.28 -18.58 17.02
C PHE A 197 6.22 -17.39 16.73
N ASN A 198 5.94 -16.63 15.69
CA ASN A 198 6.79 -15.51 15.27
C ASN A 198 6.72 -14.33 16.25
N ALA A 199 5.63 -14.20 16.99
CA ALA A 199 5.46 -13.14 17.99
C ALA A 199 6.46 -13.25 19.16
N LYS A 200 6.96 -14.46 19.42
CA LYS A 200 7.90 -14.78 20.51
C LYS A 200 9.36 -14.67 20.09
N LEU A 201 9.62 -14.58 18.78
CA LEU A 201 10.98 -14.50 18.26
C LEU A 201 11.52 -13.06 18.35
N PRO A 202 12.82 -12.89 18.61
CA PRO A 202 13.44 -11.59 18.55
C PRO A 202 13.44 -11.07 17.11
N LYS A 203 13.21 -9.78 16.94
CA LYS A 203 13.32 -9.13 15.64
C LYS A 203 14.79 -9.11 15.21
N SER A 204 15.08 -9.74 14.08
CA SER A 204 16.44 -9.80 13.50
C SER A 204 16.57 -8.78 12.36
N ARG A 205 17.68 -8.07 12.35
CA ARG A 205 18.12 -7.16 11.27
C ARG A 205 19.64 -7.25 11.16
N LEU A 206 20.16 -6.90 10.00
CA LEU A 206 21.60 -6.74 9.82
C LEU A 206 22.15 -5.63 10.74
N GLU A 207 23.44 -5.72 11.08
CA GLU A 207 24.13 -4.71 11.88
C GLU A 207 24.20 -3.37 11.16
N ASN A 208 24.31 -2.28 11.93
CA ASN A 208 24.28 -0.93 11.40
C ASN A 208 25.39 -0.68 10.36
N GLU A 209 26.58 -1.24 10.60
CA GLU A 209 27.76 -1.08 9.77
C GLU A 209 27.60 -1.70 8.37
N VAL A 210 26.67 -2.67 8.24
CA VAL A 210 26.35 -3.32 6.97
C VAL A 210 25.36 -2.49 6.14
N ILE A 211 24.49 -1.73 6.81
CA ILE A 211 23.38 -1.04 6.14
C ILE A 211 23.52 0.48 6.11
N PHE A 212 24.45 1.07 6.87
CA PHE A 212 24.69 2.50 6.89
C PHE A 212 26.11 2.84 6.46
N THR A 213 26.22 3.80 5.57
CA THR A 213 27.48 4.49 5.26
C THR A 213 27.27 5.97 5.56
N GLN A 214 28.15 6.53 6.41
CA GLN A 214 28.20 7.98 6.66
C GLN A 214 29.27 8.58 5.77
N VAL A 215 28.95 9.64 5.04
CA VAL A 215 29.87 10.40 4.16
C VAL A 215 29.98 11.83 4.62
#